data_d542c4f417c591613ff8764ddfda59e7
#
_entry.id   d542c4f417c591613ff8764ddfda59e7
#
_cell.length_a   1.000
_cell.length_b   1.000
_cell.length_c   1.000
_cell.angle_alpha   90.00
_cell.angle_beta   90.00
_cell.angle_gamma   90.00
#
_symmetry.space_group_name_H-M   'P 1'
#
loop_
_entity.id
_entity.type
_entity.pdbx_description
1 polymer ?
#
loop_
_entity_poly.entity_id
_entity_poly.type
_entity_poly.pdbx_seq_one_letter_code
_entity_poly.pdbx_strand_id
1 'polypeptide(L)'
;MNILHDSEKDIFYFNCPHCDMLCEVPRSEIRCTIFRHAVFKKELKFVNPHASLKECEMWLKKDLVWGCTKPFKFDGKKVEICDYI
;
A
#
# COMPACT_ATOMS: atom_id res chain seq x y z
N MET A 1 -8.33 -13.79 0.71
CA MET A 1 -8.59 -12.38 1.00
C MET A 1 -9.55 -11.81 -0.03
N ASN A 2 -10.55 -11.09 0.43
CA ASN A 2 -11.56 -10.51 -0.46
C ASN A 2 -11.08 -9.18 -1.02
N ILE A 3 -11.06 -9.08 -2.34
CA ILE A 3 -10.70 -7.86 -3.04
C ILE A 3 -11.95 -7.35 -3.75
N LEU A 4 -12.30 -6.10 -3.48
CA LEU A 4 -13.42 -5.44 -4.15
C LEU A 4 -12.87 -4.51 -5.23
N HIS A 5 -13.58 -4.42 -6.33
CA HIS A 5 -13.20 -3.54 -7.43
C HIS A 5 -14.34 -2.61 -7.78
N ASP A 6 -14.08 -1.31 -7.70
CA ASP A 6 -15.03 -0.29 -8.16
C ASP A 6 -14.73 0.00 -9.63
N SER A 7 -15.58 -0.50 -10.53
CA SER A 7 -15.35 -0.39 -11.97
C SER A 7 -15.49 1.04 -12.49
N GLU A 8 -16.26 1.89 -11.83
CA GLU A 8 -16.42 3.29 -12.25
C GLU A 8 -15.16 4.10 -12.00
N LYS A 9 -14.59 3.93 -10.79
CA LYS A 9 -13.38 4.65 -10.39
C LYS A 9 -12.11 3.88 -10.72
N ASP A 10 -12.25 2.60 -11.06
CA ASP A 10 -11.14 1.68 -11.32
C ASP A 10 -10.17 1.62 -10.14
N ILE A 11 -10.74 1.45 -8.95
CA ILE A 11 -10.01 1.36 -7.68
C ILE A 11 -10.27 0.01 -7.04
N PHE A 12 -9.22 -0.61 -6.51
CA PHE A 12 -9.31 -1.85 -5.76
C PHE A 12 -9.31 -1.56 -4.26
N TYR A 13 -10.10 -2.32 -3.51
CA TYR A 13 -10.19 -2.20 -2.06
C TYR A 13 -9.92 -3.56 -1.42
N PHE A 14 -9.03 -3.58 -0.45
CA PHE A 14 -8.72 -4.80 0.29
C PHE A 14 -8.09 -4.42 1.63
N ASN A 15 -8.03 -5.38 2.55
CA ASN A 15 -7.39 -5.15 3.84
C ASN A 15 -5.90 -5.50 3.76
N CYS A 16 -5.06 -4.68 4.37
CA CYS A 16 -3.63 -4.94 4.43
C CYS A 16 -3.36 -6.30 5.09
N PRO A 17 -2.55 -7.16 4.47
CA PRO A 17 -2.27 -8.48 5.05
C PRO A 17 -1.45 -8.44 6.33
N HIS A 18 -0.86 -7.29 6.67
CA HIS A 18 -0.08 -7.13 7.90
C HIS A 18 -0.89 -6.54 9.04
N CYS A 19 -1.62 -5.45 8.80
CA CYS A 19 -2.30 -4.69 9.87
C CYS A 19 -3.82 -4.63 9.74
N ASP A 20 -4.37 -5.23 8.71
CA ASP A 20 -5.82 -5.32 8.46
C ASP A 20 -6.51 -3.96 8.20
N MET A 21 -5.75 -2.90 8.00
CA MET A 21 -6.30 -1.60 7.64
C MET A 21 -6.77 -1.61 6.18
N LEU A 22 -7.87 -0.94 5.87
CA LEU A 22 -8.37 -0.86 4.50
C LEU A 22 -7.39 -0.14 3.59
N CYS A 23 -7.10 -0.75 2.44
CA CYS A 23 -6.26 -0.16 1.40
C CYS A 23 -7.08 0.15 0.17
N GLU A 24 -6.81 1.30 -0.44
CA GLU A 24 -7.41 1.71 -1.71
C GLU A 24 -6.28 1.84 -2.74
N VAL A 25 -6.34 1.03 -3.79
CA VAL A 25 -5.29 1.03 -4.82
C VAL A 25 -5.90 1.30 -6.19
N PRO A 26 -5.69 2.49 -6.76
CA PRO A 26 -6.11 2.75 -8.13
C PRO A 26 -5.34 1.85 -9.11
N ARG A 27 -6.00 1.39 -10.17
CA ARG A 27 -5.34 0.54 -11.17
C ARG A 27 -4.07 1.20 -11.72
N SER A 28 -4.10 2.52 -11.88
CA SER A 28 -2.94 3.26 -12.41
C SER A 28 -1.70 3.16 -11.52
N GLU A 29 -1.86 2.79 -10.25
CA GLU A 29 -0.74 2.62 -9.32
C GLU A 29 -0.14 1.21 -9.37
N ILE A 30 -0.79 0.26 -10.06
CA ILE A 30 -0.29 -1.11 -10.19
C ILE A 30 0.76 -1.14 -11.30
N ARG A 31 2.00 -0.80 -10.97
CA ARG A 31 3.09 -0.76 -11.95
C ARG A 31 4.03 -1.95 -11.82
N CYS A 32 4.48 -2.22 -10.61
CA CYS A 32 5.45 -3.28 -10.35
C CYS A 32 4.92 -4.36 -9.41
N THR A 33 3.64 -4.33 -9.09
CA THR A 33 2.94 -5.27 -8.20
C THR A 33 3.40 -5.24 -6.74
N ILE A 34 4.47 -4.56 -6.41
CA ILE A 34 4.98 -4.44 -5.04
C ILE A 34 4.57 -3.09 -4.47
N PHE A 35 4.01 -3.13 -3.26
CA PHE A 35 3.57 -1.93 -2.55
C PHE A 35 4.14 -1.97 -1.13
N ARG A 36 4.35 -0.79 -0.57
CA ARG A 36 4.61 -0.64 0.85
C ARG A 36 3.39 0.05 1.44
N HIS A 37 2.82 -0.54 2.50
CA HIS A 37 1.57 -0.02 3.07
C HIS A 37 1.83 1.27 3.85
N ALA A 38 2.06 2.34 3.13
CA ALA A 38 2.18 3.69 3.68
C ALA A 38 1.68 4.67 2.62
N VAL A 39 0.76 5.52 3.04
CA VAL A 39 0.15 6.53 2.15
C VAL A 39 0.41 7.90 2.74
N PHE A 40 1.02 8.79 1.99
CA PHE A 40 1.27 10.15 2.45
C PHE A 40 -0.08 10.85 2.70
N LYS A 41 -0.25 11.39 3.91
CA LYS A 41 -1.50 12.04 4.31
C LYS A 41 -1.81 13.27 3.47
N LYS A 42 -0.78 13.99 3.09
CA LYS A 42 -0.93 15.22 2.31
C LYS A 42 -1.28 14.95 0.84
N GLU A 43 -0.61 13.99 0.23
CA GLU A 43 -0.73 13.69 -1.18
C GLU A 43 -1.69 12.57 -1.51
N LEU A 44 -2.04 11.74 -0.54
CA LEU A 44 -2.91 10.57 -0.67
C LEU A 44 -2.36 9.57 -1.68
N LYS A 45 -1.04 9.43 -1.74
CA LYS A 45 -0.35 8.49 -2.63
C LYS A 45 0.53 7.55 -1.83
N PHE A 46 0.65 6.31 -2.33
CA PHE A 46 1.54 5.33 -1.73
C PHE A 46 3.00 5.82 -1.81
N VAL A 47 3.76 5.50 -0.78
CA VAL A 47 5.19 5.79 -0.77
C VAL A 47 5.90 4.85 -1.76
N ASN A 48 7.15 5.17 -2.10
CA ASN A 48 7.97 4.32 -2.95
C ASN A 48 8.12 2.95 -2.29
N PRO A 49 7.77 1.84 -2.99
CA PRO A 49 7.87 0.49 -2.40
C PRO A 49 9.31 0.08 -2.08
N HIS A 50 10.29 0.75 -2.67
CA HIS A 50 11.71 0.49 -2.41
C HIS A 50 12.31 1.45 -1.37
N ALA A 51 11.47 2.23 -0.69
CA ALA A 51 11.94 3.13 0.37
C ALA A 51 12.65 2.33 1.48
N SER A 52 13.72 2.90 2.03
CA SER A 52 14.46 2.25 3.09
C SER A 52 13.65 2.17 4.38
N LEU A 53 14.00 1.21 5.24
CA LEU A 53 13.37 1.08 6.54
C LEU A 53 13.54 2.37 7.36
N LYS A 54 14.69 3.01 7.22
CA LYS A 54 15.00 4.27 7.90
C LYS A 54 14.05 5.39 7.48
N GLU A 55 13.74 5.48 6.19
CA GLU A 55 12.77 6.45 5.70
C GLU A 55 11.36 6.16 6.23
N CYS A 56 10.97 4.89 6.24
CA CYS A 56 9.67 4.48 6.75
C CYS A 56 9.53 4.85 8.24
N GLU A 57 10.56 4.61 9.04
CA GLU A 57 10.56 4.95 10.45
C GLU A 57 10.43 6.46 10.66
N MET A 58 11.10 7.25 9.82
CA MET A 58 11.02 8.71 9.88
C MET A 58 9.59 9.18 9.60
N TRP A 59 8.96 8.63 8.55
CA TRP A 59 7.59 9.01 8.20
C TRP A 59 6.60 8.67 9.30
N LEU A 60 6.74 7.50 9.92
CA LEU A 60 5.90 7.10 11.05
C LEU A 60 6.11 8.01 12.26
N LYS A 61 7.37 8.31 12.58
CA LYS A 61 7.72 9.15 13.72
C LYS A 61 7.17 10.56 13.57
N LYS A 62 7.17 11.09 12.34
CA LYS A 62 6.64 12.44 12.05
C LYS A 62 5.14 12.42 11.73
N ASP A 63 4.52 11.26 11.76
CA ASP A 63 3.09 11.08 11.48
C ASP A 63 2.69 11.62 10.08
N LEU A 64 3.53 11.38 9.10
CA LEU A 64 3.32 11.83 7.72
C LEU A 64 2.56 10.85 6.85
N VAL A 65 2.41 9.60 7.30
CA VAL A 65 1.78 8.53 6.52
C VAL A 65 0.77 7.75 7.34
N TRP A 66 -0.20 7.15 6.64
CA TRP A 66 -1.06 6.12 7.20
C TRP A 66 -0.54 4.76 6.79
N GLY A 67 -0.68 3.75 7.66
CA GLY A 67 -0.35 2.37 7.35
C GLY A 67 0.78 1.83 8.20
N CYS A 68 1.09 0.54 8.01
CA CYS A 68 2.10 -0.17 8.80
C CYS A 68 3.50 -0.12 8.20
N THR A 69 3.67 0.46 7.03
CA THR A 69 4.89 0.56 6.23
C THR A 69 5.49 -0.78 5.77
N LYS A 70 4.82 -1.89 6.02
CA LYS A 70 5.30 -3.22 5.61
C LYS A 70 4.95 -3.50 4.14
N PRO A 71 5.80 -4.23 3.42
CA PRO A 71 5.57 -4.49 2.01
C PRO A 71 4.58 -5.62 1.75
N PHE A 72 3.87 -5.53 0.64
CA PHE A 72 3.03 -6.61 0.14
C PHE A 72 3.02 -6.58 -1.38
N LYS A 73 2.53 -7.66 -2.00
CA LYS A 73 2.37 -7.77 -3.44
C LYS A 73 0.89 -7.75 -3.79
N PHE A 74 0.55 -6.97 -4.80
CA PHE A 74 -0.81 -6.91 -5.33
C PHE A 74 -0.75 -6.74 -6.84
N ASP A 75 -1.27 -7.70 -7.59
CA ASP A 75 -1.24 -7.70 -9.06
C ASP A 75 -2.59 -7.39 -9.70
N GLY A 76 -3.57 -6.96 -8.93
CA GLY A 76 -4.93 -6.72 -9.39
C GLY A 76 -5.86 -7.91 -9.19
N LYS A 77 -5.32 -9.06 -8.78
CA LYS A 77 -6.10 -10.29 -8.57
C LYS A 77 -5.98 -10.83 -7.17
N LYS A 78 -4.78 -10.78 -6.59
CA LYS A 78 -4.54 -11.29 -5.25
C LYS A 78 -3.52 -10.44 -4.51
N VAL A 79 -3.59 -10.50 -3.18
CA VAL A 79 -2.68 -9.79 -2.28
C VAL A 79 -1.87 -10.83 -1.51
N GLU A 80 -0.55 -10.67 -1.48
CA GLU A 80 0.35 -11.57 -0.77
C GLU A 80 1.34 -10.78 0.08
N ILE A 81 1.71 -11.35 1.22
CA ILE A 81 2.76 -10.79 2.06
C ILE A 81 4.10 -11.04 1.38
N CYS A 82 4.98 -10.04 1.36
CA CYS A 82 6.34 -10.21 0.88
C CYS A 82 7.33 -9.62 1.88
N ASP A 83 8.60 -9.97 1.71
CA ASP A 83 9.65 -9.43 2.56
C ASP A 83 10.07 -8.03 2.11
N TYR A 84 10.83 -7.33 2.95
CA TYR A 84 11.41 -6.04 2.59
C TYR A 84 12.33 -6.20 1.38
N ILE A 85 12.28 -5.19 0.55
CA ILE A 85 13.02 -5.16 -0.70
C ILE A 85 14.32 -4.42 -0.52
#